data_e71b88adf9bf8f829718b7c04b821c46
#
_entry.id   e71b88adf9bf8f829718b7c04b821c46
#
_cell.length_a   1.000
_cell.length_b   1.000
_cell.length_c   1.000
_cell.angle_alpha   90.00
_cell.angle_beta   90.00
_cell.angle_gamma   90.00
#
_symmetry.space_group_name_H-M   'P 1'
#
loop_
_entity.id
_entity.type
_entity.pdbx_description
1 polymer ?
#
loop_
_entity_poly.entity_id
_entity_poly.type
_entity_poly.pdbx_seq_one_letter_code
_entity_poly.pdbx_strand_id
1 'polypeptide(L)'
;MSRVFVVQNQHRWDRDERAFVPKYDISSAHQFGNTVELLSPTAAPFNPGPILDELRAKLTDFGDEDYILCIGNPLLLAWAFAIAADANEGSVKALQWSGKDHRYIPVEVADLFGPDDQ
;
A
#
# COMPACT_ATOMS: atom_id res chain seq x y z
N MET A 1 13.85 -10.22 -3.73
CA MET A 1 12.69 -10.81 -3.05
C MET A 1 11.54 -9.82 -3.11
N SER A 2 10.35 -10.34 -3.36
CA SER A 2 9.15 -9.49 -3.44
C SER A 2 8.69 -9.03 -2.08
N ARG A 3 8.27 -7.77 -2.00
CA ARG A 3 7.70 -7.18 -0.79
C ARG A 3 6.29 -6.67 -1.13
N VAL A 4 5.40 -6.82 -0.17
CA VAL A 4 4.05 -6.26 -0.25
C VAL A 4 3.96 -5.12 0.75
N PHE A 5 3.93 -3.90 0.26
CA PHE A 5 3.84 -2.72 1.12
C PHE A 5 2.38 -2.47 1.47
N VAL A 6 2.05 -2.73 2.72
CA VAL A 6 0.70 -2.48 3.25
C VAL A 6 0.62 -1.02 3.65
N VAL A 7 -0.17 -0.24 2.93
CA VAL A 7 -0.19 1.21 3.16
C VAL A 7 -0.67 1.50 4.57
N GLN A 8 -1.84 1.00 4.92
CA GLN A 8 -2.36 1.17 6.26
C GLN A 8 -3.45 0.12 6.51
N ASN A 9 -3.22 -0.76 7.48
CA ASN A 9 -4.28 -1.66 7.93
C ASN A 9 -4.92 -1.05 9.17
N GLN A 10 -5.98 -0.27 8.96
CA GLN A 10 -6.72 0.39 10.03
C GLN A 10 -7.25 -0.66 11.01
N HIS A 11 -7.39 -0.27 12.27
CA HIS A 11 -7.97 -1.14 13.28
C HIS A 11 -9.45 -0.83 13.47
N ARG A 12 -10.19 -1.85 13.90
CA ARG A 12 -11.57 -1.71 14.32
C ARG A 12 -11.73 -2.29 15.72
N TRP A 13 -12.72 -1.81 16.46
CA TRP A 13 -13.04 -2.38 17.77
C TRP A 13 -13.79 -3.71 17.58
N ASP A 14 -13.30 -4.75 18.24
CA ASP A 14 -13.95 -6.06 18.24
C ASP A 14 -14.57 -6.32 19.60
N ARG A 15 -15.90 -6.52 19.64
CA ARG A 15 -16.63 -6.73 20.88
C ARG A 15 -16.27 -8.05 21.57
N ASP A 16 -16.04 -9.08 20.78
CA ASP A 16 -15.74 -10.41 21.31
C ASP A 16 -14.34 -10.45 21.91
N GLU A 17 -13.37 -9.85 21.23
CA GLU A 17 -11.99 -9.77 21.69
C GLU A 17 -11.78 -8.65 22.72
N ARG A 18 -12.71 -7.70 22.79
CA ARG A 18 -12.59 -6.47 23.60
C ARG A 18 -11.27 -5.75 23.34
N ALA A 19 -10.91 -5.62 22.08
CA ALA A 19 -9.67 -5.02 21.66
C ALA A 19 -9.80 -4.46 20.25
N PHE A 20 -8.88 -3.58 19.91
CA PHE A 20 -8.73 -3.14 18.52
C PHE A 20 -7.99 -4.20 17.74
N VAL A 21 -8.56 -4.62 16.62
CA VAL A 21 -7.98 -5.64 15.74
C VAL A 21 -7.85 -5.08 14.34
N PRO A 22 -6.98 -5.66 13.49
CA PRO A 22 -6.87 -5.21 12.11
C PRO A 22 -8.21 -5.27 11.39
N LYS A 23 -8.52 -4.21 10.64
CA LYS A 23 -9.78 -4.10 9.92
C LYS A 23 -9.87 -5.09 8.77
N TYR A 24 -8.75 -5.36 8.11
CA TYR A 24 -8.71 -6.25 6.96
C TYR A 24 -7.81 -7.45 7.22
N ASP A 25 -8.27 -8.63 6.77
CA ASP A 25 -7.45 -9.84 6.76
C ASP A 25 -6.59 -9.80 5.50
N ILE A 26 -5.29 -9.66 5.67
CA ILE A 26 -4.35 -9.56 4.57
C ILE A 26 -3.62 -10.88 4.30
N SER A 27 -4.08 -11.98 4.91
CA SER A 27 -3.36 -13.27 4.81
C SER A 27 -3.18 -13.73 3.37
N SER A 28 -4.16 -13.49 2.49
CA SER A 28 -4.04 -13.87 1.08
C SER A 28 -3.01 -13.05 0.31
N ALA A 29 -2.60 -11.91 0.83
CA ALA A 29 -1.55 -11.11 0.21
C ALA A 29 -0.16 -11.70 0.41
N HIS A 30 0.02 -12.56 1.40
CA HIS A 30 1.33 -13.15 1.70
C HIS A 30 1.86 -14.01 0.56
N GLN A 31 1.00 -14.52 -0.33
CA GLN A 31 1.44 -15.27 -1.49
C GLN A 31 2.28 -14.44 -2.47
N PHE A 32 2.16 -13.12 -2.39
CA PHE A 32 2.88 -12.22 -3.30
C PHE A 32 4.23 -11.76 -2.77
N GLY A 33 4.49 -11.93 -1.49
CA GLY A 33 5.76 -11.54 -0.89
C GLY A 33 5.65 -11.23 0.58
N ASN A 34 6.77 -10.81 1.17
CA ASN A 34 6.81 -10.41 2.58
C ASN A 34 6.10 -9.07 2.76
N THR A 35 5.26 -8.99 3.79
CA THR A 35 4.53 -7.76 4.05
C THR A 35 5.38 -6.77 4.84
N VAL A 36 5.28 -5.49 4.47
CA VAL A 36 5.93 -4.38 5.16
C VAL A 36 4.85 -3.32 5.41
N GLU A 37 4.62 -3.00 6.66
CA GLU A 37 3.65 -1.95 7.00
C GLU A 37 4.27 -0.58 6.80
N LEU A 38 3.59 0.29 6.04
CA LEU A 38 4.08 1.64 5.80
C LEU A 38 3.69 2.59 6.91
N LEU A 39 2.42 2.60 7.30
CA LEU A 39 1.90 3.60 8.24
C LEU A 39 1.18 2.93 9.40
N SER A 40 1.17 3.62 10.53
CA SER A 40 0.42 3.21 11.72
C SER A 40 -1.07 3.04 11.40
N PRO A 41 -1.76 2.09 12.06
CA PRO A 41 -3.21 1.95 11.91
C PRO A 41 -3.99 3.21 12.23
N THR A 42 -3.42 4.12 13.03
CA THR A 42 -4.07 5.36 13.44
C THR A 42 -3.59 6.58 12.69
N ALA A 43 -2.68 6.43 11.72
CA ALA A 43 -2.20 7.57 10.94
C ALA A 43 -3.35 8.24 10.21
N ALA A 44 -3.33 9.56 10.19
CA ALA A 44 -4.36 10.38 9.56
C ALA A 44 -3.73 11.42 8.64
N PRO A 45 -4.42 11.84 7.55
CA PRO A 45 -3.81 12.69 6.54
C PRO A 45 -3.71 14.19 6.90
N PHE A 46 -4.12 14.56 8.12
CA PHE A 46 -4.25 15.98 8.48
C PHE A 46 -2.92 16.65 8.83
N ASN A 47 -1.85 15.88 8.95
CA ASN A 47 -0.50 16.40 9.15
C ASN A 47 0.45 15.71 8.17
N PRO A 48 0.47 16.16 6.91
CA PRO A 48 1.16 15.43 5.85
C PRO A 48 2.67 15.34 5.98
N GLY A 49 3.33 16.34 6.55
CA GLY A 49 4.79 16.39 6.60
C GLY A 49 5.45 15.09 7.11
N PRO A 50 5.20 14.69 8.37
CA PRO A 50 5.81 13.48 8.91
C PRO A 50 5.41 12.20 8.16
N ILE A 51 4.17 12.13 7.68
CA ILE A 51 3.68 10.96 6.94
C ILE A 51 4.41 10.84 5.60
N LEU A 52 4.57 11.94 4.87
CA LEU A 52 5.28 11.93 3.61
C LEU A 52 6.75 11.56 3.79
N ASP A 53 7.38 12.06 4.86
CA ASP A 53 8.76 11.69 5.18
C ASP A 53 8.89 10.19 5.42
N GLU A 54 7.96 9.61 6.18
CA GLU A 54 7.96 8.17 6.45
C GLU A 54 7.74 7.35 5.18
N LEU A 55 6.80 7.76 4.33
CA LEU A 55 6.54 7.07 3.07
C LEU A 55 7.75 7.14 2.14
N ARG A 56 8.37 8.31 2.01
CA ARG A 56 9.56 8.47 1.17
C ARG A 56 10.70 7.57 1.65
N ALA A 57 10.92 7.53 2.97
CA ALA A 57 11.99 6.72 3.54
C ALA A 57 11.77 5.22 3.28
N LYS A 58 10.55 4.74 3.45
CA LYS A 58 10.23 3.32 3.32
C LYS A 58 10.10 2.86 1.87
N LEU A 59 9.77 3.75 0.95
CA LEU A 59 9.56 3.42 -0.46
C LEU A 59 10.73 3.81 -1.37
N THR A 60 11.85 4.25 -0.79
CA THR A 60 13.01 4.73 -1.56
C THR A 60 13.49 3.70 -2.58
N ASP A 61 13.46 2.42 -2.22
CA ASP A 61 13.95 1.34 -3.08
C ASP A 61 12.84 0.48 -3.67
N PHE A 62 11.62 1.04 -3.74
CA PHE A 62 10.50 0.35 -4.39
C PHE A 62 10.87 0.01 -5.83
N GLY A 63 10.65 -1.24 -6.22
CA GLY A 63 11.07 -1.73 -7.53
C GLY A 63 10.06 -2.68 -8.16
N ASP A 64 10.46 -3.26 -9.28
CA ASP A 64 9.58 -4.06 -10.15
C ASP A 64 9.02 -5.32 -9.48
N GLU A 65 9.68 -5.82 -8.44
CA GLU A 65 9.22 -7.02 -7.73
C GLU A 65 8.30 -6.72 -6.56
N ASP A 66 8.10 -5.44 -6.25
CA ASP A 66 7.33 -5.02 -5.10
C ASP A 66 5.88 -4.70 -5.47
N TYR A 67 5.01 -4.75 -4.46
CA TYR A 67 3.59 -4.46 -4.62
C TYR A 67 3.13 -3.42 -3.62
N ILE A 68 2.18 -2.59 -4.03
CA ILE A 68 1.42 -1.73 -3.10
C ILE A 68 0.07 -2.41 -2.83
N LEU A 69 -0.19 -2.73 -1.57
CA LEU A 69 -1.49 -3.27 -1.15
C LEU A 69 -2.45 -2.10 -0.90
N CYS A 70 -3.50 -2.06 -1.71
CA CYS A 70 -4.41 -0.91 -1.77
C CYS A 70 -5.46 -0.96 -0.65
N ILE A 71 -5.03 -0.78 0.59
CA ILE A 71 -5.92 -0.65 1.75
C ILE A 71 -5.48 0.54 2.60
N GLY A 72 -6.44 1.11 3.32
CA GLY A 72 -6.19 2.22 4.24
C GLY A 72 -6.98 3.47 3.86
N ASN A 73 -6.66 4.57 4.52
CA ASN A 73 -7.27 5.86 4.21
C ASN A 73 -6.96 6.23 2.74
N PRO A 74 -7.96 6.64 1.96
CA PRO A 74 -7.76 6.90 0.52
C PRO A 74 -6.67 7.92 0.21
N LEU A 75 -6.53 8.96 0.99
CA LEU A 75 -5.52 9.99 0.73
C LEU A 75 -4.11 9.47 1.04
N LEU A 76 -3.96 8.71 2.14
CA LEU A 76 -2.68 8.08 2.47
C LEU A 76 -2.28 7.08 1.39
N LEU A 77 -3.25 6.33 0.88
CA LEU A 77 -3.02 5.38 -0.21
C LEU A 77 -2.56 6.10 -1.48
N ALA A 78 -3.20 7.22 -1.82
CA ALA A 78 -2.82 8.01 -2.98
C ALA A 78 -1.37 8.51 -2.87
N TRP A 79 -0.97 9.01 -1.70
CA TRP A 79 0.39 9.48 -1.48
C TRP A 79 1.41 8.35 -1.59
N ALA A 80 1.11 7.18 -0.99
CA ALA A 80 2.01 6.03 -1.06
C ALA A 80 2.19 5.57 -2.50
N PHE A 81 1.10 5.48 -3.26
CA PHE A 81 1.15 5.07 -4.65
C PHE A 81 1.98 6.05 -5.50
N ALA A 82 1.78 7.34 -5.31
CA ALA A 82 2.52 8.36 -6.05
C ALA A 82 4.02 8.29 -5.75
N ILE A 83 4.38 8.09 -4.49
CA ILE A 83 5.79 8.00 -4.09
C ILE A 83 6.43 6.72 -4.65
N ALA A 84 5.72 5.60 -4.61
CA ALA A 84 6.21 4.35 -5.20
C ALA A 84 6.41 4.51 -6.72
N ALA A 85 5.48 5.16 -7.40
CA ALA A 85 5.58 5.41 -8.83
C ALA A 85 6.78 6.29 -9.16
N ASP A 86 7.01 7.34 -8.38
CA ASP A 86 8.17 8.20 -8.56
C ASP A 86 9.48 7.43 -8.36
N ALA A 87 9.52 6.57 -7.35
CA ALA A 87 10.71 5.78 -7.05
C ALA A 87 11.03 4.75 -8.14
N ASN A 88 10.03 4.28 -8.89
CA ASN A 88 10.20 3.23 -9.91
C ASN A 88 9.79 3.68 -11.31
N GLU A 89 10.06 4.93 -11.64
CA GLU A 89 9.90 5.47 -13.00
C GLU A 89 8.50 5.27 -13.59
N GLY A 90 7.47 5.40 -12.76
CA GLY A 90 6.08 5.30 -13.17
C GLY A 90 5.52 3.89 -13.23
N SER A 91 6.28 2.88 -12.81
CA SER A 91 5.82 1.48 -12.82
C SER A 91 5.49 1.02 -11.40
N VAL A 92 4.25 0.59 -11.19
CA VAL A 92 3.79 0.10 -9.89
C VAL A 92 2.93 -1.13 -10.09
N LYS A 93 3.20 -2.19 -9.34
CA LYS A 93 2.27 -3.31 -9.23
C LYS A 93 1.43 -3.09 -7.98
N ALA A 94 0.12 -3.10 -8.14
CA ALA A 94 -0.83 -2.91 -7.05
C ALA A 94 -1.58 -4.22 -6.78
N LEU A 95 -1.96 -4.42 -5.54
CA LEU A 95 -2.85 -5.52 -5.16
C LEU A 95 -4.18 -4.92 -4.75
N GLN A 96 -5.22 -5.27 -5.50
CA GLN A 96 -6.58 -4.78 -5.28
C GLN A 96 -7.48 -5.93 -4.83
N TRP A 97 -8.21 -5.72 -3.76
CA TRP A 97 -9.16 -6.73 -3.29
C TRP A 97 -10.32 -6.86 -4.28
N SER A 98 -10.61 -8.12 -4.64
CA SER A 98 -11.80 -8.46 -5.42
C SER A 98 -12.82 -9.13 -4.52
N GLY A 99 -13.90 -8.44 -4.22
CA GLY A 99 -14.99 -9.02 -3.40
C GLY A 99 -15.68 -10.18 -4.10
N LYS A 100 -15.68 -10.19 -5.42
CA LYS A 100 -16.25 -11.27 -6.22
C LYS A 100 -15.42 -12.55 -6.10
N ASP A 101 -14.10 -12.42 -6.18
CA ASP A 101 -13.19 -13.55 -6.20
C ASP A 101 -12.61 -13.87 -4.81
N HIS A 102 -12.90 -13.06 -3.82
CA HIS A 102 -12.39 -13.17 -2.45
C HIS A 102 -10.86 -13.31 -2.38
N ARG A 103 -10.17 -12.48 -3.16
CA ARG A 103 -8.70 -12.48 -3.19
C ARG A 103 -8.17 -11.14 -3.67
N TYR A 104 -6.88 -10.92 -3.43
CA TYR A 104 -6.18 -9.78 -4.00
C TYR A 104 -5.77 -10.11 -5.42
N ILE A 105 -6.03 -9.18 -6.34
CA ILE A 105 -5.67 -9.32 -7.73
C ILE A 105 -4.58 -8.33 -8.07
N PRO A 106 -3.44 -8.79 -8.65
CA PRO A 106 -2.39 -7.88 -9.06
C PRO A 106 -2.80 -7.08 -10.29
N VAL A 107 -2.52 -5.78 -10.24
CA VAL A 107 -2.74 -4.87 -11.36
C VAL A 107 -1.42 -4.18 -11.64
N GLU A 108 -0.89 -4.36 -12.84
CA GLU A 108 0.35 -3.71 -13.24
C GLU A 108 0.05 -2.36 -13.89
N VAL A 109 0.69 -1.33 -13.37
CA VAL A 109 0.64 0.01 -13.96
C VAL A 109 2.04 0.33 -14.48
N ALA A 110 2.14 0.59 -15.78
CA ALA A 110 3.37 1.03 -16.40
C ALA A 110 3.15 2.43 -16.97
N ASP A 111 4.21 3.24 -16.99
CA ASP A 111 4.17 4.58 -17.56
C ASP A 111 3.03 5.45 -16.98
N LEU A 112 2.87 5.41 -15.67
CA LEU A 112 1.83 6.18 -15.00
C LEU A 112 1.87 7.67 -15.38
N PHE A 113 3.06 8.21 -15.58
CA PHE A 113 3.24 9.63 -15.91
C PHE A 113 3.19 9.92 -17.40
N GLY A 114 2.90 8.90 -18.20
CA GLY A 114 2.85 9.01 -19.65
C GLY A 114 4.21 8.83 -20.31
N PRO A 115 4.24 8.72 -21.65
CA PRO A 115 5.50 8.55 -22.37
C PRO A 115 6.36 9.81 -22.29
N ASP A 116 7.70 9.61 -22.35
CA ASP A 116 8.62 10.75 -22.42
C ASP A 116 8.41 11.52 -23.70
N ASP A 117 8.34 12.84 -23.56
CA ASP A 117 8.30 13.77 -24.71
C ASP A 117 9.73 13.95 -25.20
N GLN A 118 10.06 13.23 -26.25
CA GLN A 118 11.38 13.33 -26.89
C GLN A 118 11.33 14.23 -28.07
#